data_0dd6808f7d50828cbe90ebe9b717619c
#
_entry.id   0dd6808f7d50828cbe90ebe9b717619c
#
_cell.length_a   1.000
_cell.length_b   1.000
_cell.length_c   1.000
_cell.angle_alpha   90.00
_cell.angle_beta   90.00
_cell.angle_gamma   90.00
#
_symmetry.space_group_name_H-M   'P 1'
#
loop_
_entity.id
_entity.type
_entity.pdbx_description
1 polymer ?
#
loop_
_entity_poly.entity_id
_entity_poly.type
_entity_poly.pdbx_seq_one_letter_code
_entity_poly.pdbx_strand_id
1 'polypeptide(L)'
;MGSGNRFLWKLRGLLLALGALPLLAHLLACTAHAPEKPKPQVPPGGVLLQGAGATFPSPLYHQWFAAYQQAHPQTVITYDSVGSGEGIRRFLGRDVKDEDKVDFGASDAALQDNEIAQAPDGVVMVPVTAGGVALAYNLPDVTPELKLSRKAYSGIFLGEIKNWNDPLIAAANPGVKLPRLTIVTVVRQDSSGTTFAFTKHLDAISEKWRNQYGPATVVNWPGNAMRAKGNEGVAGLLQQSVGGLAYVGTEFAHRYKLRAALLENKEGRFVKPSEESIRAALASAQMPENLRVYVPDPSGPEAYPIATFTWILLRQNYADPAKARALRDLFTWSLGDGQRYGSDLGYVPLPANIVEKAQAALETVKP
;
A
#
# COMPACT_ATOMS: atom_id res chain seq x y z
N MET A 1 43.30 22.69 -73.32
CA MET A 1 43.65 24.09 -73.04
C MET A 1 43.68 24.23 -71.55
N GLY A 2 44.71 24.25 -70.96
CA GLY A 2 45.86 25.08 -70.63
C GLY A 2 45.95 25.01 -69.13
N SER A 3 46.96 24.39 -68.66
CA SER A 3 48.19 24.84 -67.99
C SER A 3 47.94 25.55 -66.65
N GLY A 4 48.47 25.13 -65.57
CA GLY A 4 49.84 24.88 -65.15
C GLY A 4 50.11 25.81 -63.98
N ASN A 5 50.58 25.38 -62.87
CA ASN A 5 51.95 25.56 -62.46
C ASN A 5 52.22 25.17 -61.01
N ARG A 6 53.26 24.45 -60.86
CA ARG A 6 53.91 24.08 -59.58
C ARG A 6 54.62 25.33 -59.00
N PHE A 7 54.69 25.38 -57.66
CA PHE A 7 55.87 25.92 -57.00
C PHE A 7 56.16 25.19 -55.68
N LEU A 8 57.26 24.49 -55.65
CA LEU A 8 57.97 23.96 -54.50
C LEU A 8 58.69 25.10 -53.77
N TRP A 9 58.70 25.09 -52.48
CA TRP A 9 59.87 25.50 -51.71
C TRP A 9 59.97 24.75 -50.38
N LYS A 10 61.13 24.13 -50.20
CA LYS A 10 61.64 23.51 -48.99
C LYS A 10 62.08 24.60 -47.99
N LEU A 11 61.96 24.31 -46.71
CA LEU A 11 63.03 24.53 -45.71
C LEU A 11 62.60 24.00 -44.32
N ARG A 12 63.38 22.99 -43.87
CA ARG A 12 64.12 22.82 -42.63
C ARG A 12 63.34 23.17 -41.34
N GLY A 13 62.90 22.23 -40.54
CA GLY A 13 63.72 21.61 -39.46
C GLY A 13 63.73 22.40 -38.15
N LEU A 14 62.92 21.97 -37.17
CA LEU A 14 63.34 22.03 -35.75
C LEU A 14 62.60 20.96 -35.00
N LEU A 15 63.34 19.99 -34.48
CA LEU A 15 62.87 19.03 -33.45
C LEU A 15 62.61 19.78 -32.13
N LEU A 16 61.42 19.66 -31.60
CA LEU A 16 61.17 19.84 -30.18
C LEU A 16 60.32 18.66 -29.71
N ALA A 17 60.98 17.77 -29.00
CA ALA A 17 60.39 16.72 -28.19
C ALA A 17 59.67 17.35 -27.04
N LEU A 18 58.32 17.24 -26.99
CA LEU A 18 57.51 17.53 -25.82
C LEU A 18 56.82 16.24 -25.42
N GLY A 19 57.20 15.79 -24.21
CA GLY A 19 56.79 14.54 -23.64
C GLY A 19 55.27 14.42 -23.50
N ALA A 20 54.74 13.28 -23.90
CA ALA A 20 53.42 12.84 -23.61
C ALA A 20 53.34 12.46 -22.13
N LEU A 21 52.77 13.32 -21.28
CA LEU A 21 52.27 12.92 -19.97
C LEU A 21 50.96 12.15 -20.17
N PRO A 22 50.83 10.93 -19.63
CA PRO A 22 49.51 10.27 -19.57
C PRO A 22 48.70 10.97 -18.49
N LEU A 23 47.62 11.66 -18.89
CA LEU A 23 46.55 12.07 -18.02
C LEU A 23 45.85 10.82 -17.49
N LEU A 24 46.29 10.30 -16.32
CA LEU A 24 45.54 9.35 -15.56
C LEU A 24 44.32 10.09 -15.00
N ALA A 25 43.20 10.02 -15.72
CA ALA A 25 41.90 10.40 -15.22
C ALA A 25 41.55 9.43 -14.09
N HIS A 26 41.72 9.84 -12.86
CA HIS A 26 41.16 9.18 -11.68
C HIS A 26 39.64 9.37 -11.75
N LEU A 27 38.95 8.39 -12.32
CA LEU A 27 37.50 8.18 -12.09
C LEU A 27 37.34 7.82 -10.63
N LEU A 28 37.25 8.82 -9.76
CA LEU A 28 36.66 8.69 -8.45
C LEU A 28 35.16 8.32 -8.67
N ALA A 29 34.90 7.03 -8.69
CA ALA A 29 33.55 6.53 -8.54
C ALA A 29 33.03 6.98 -7.16
N CYS A 30 32.36 8.13 -7.11
CA CYS A 30 31.52 8.52 -5.99
C CYS A 30 30.41 7.46 -5.90
N THR A 31 30.64 6.40 -5.15
CA THR A 31 29.55 5.61 -4.59
C THR A 31 28.83 6.52 -3.60
N ALA A 32 27.83 7.24 -4.11
CA ALA A 32 26.90 7.98 -3.28
C ALA A 32 26.18 6.94 -2.41
N HIS A 33 26.68 6.70 -1.20
CA HIS A 33 25.90 6.05 -0.17
C HIS A 33 24.69 6.96 0.07
N ALA A 34 23.48 6.42 -0.09
CA ALA A 34 22.30 7.10 0.37
C ALA A 34 22.53 7.50 1.85
N PRO A 35 22.20 8.74 2.26
CA PRO A 35 22.42 9.16 3.63
C PRO A 35 21.72 8.20 4.58
N GLU A 36 22.48 7.64 5.52
CA GLU A 36 21.95 6.76 6.55
C GLU A 36 20.87 7.51 7.32
N LYS A 37 19.69 6.92 7.46
CA LYS A 37 18.61 7.54 8.23
C LYS A 37 19.11 7.83 9.65
N PRO A 38 18.91 9.03 10.20
CA PRO A 38 19.33 9.33 11.55
C PRO A 38 18.69 8.33 12.53
N LYS A 39 19.50 7.71 13.38
CA LYS A 39 19.01 6.77 14.39
C LYS A 39 18.08 7.52 15.36
N PRO A 40 16.90 6.97 15.69
CA PRO A 40 16.00 7.62 16.62
C PRO A 40 16.70 7.79 17.98
N GLN A 41 16.56 8.99 18.56
CA GLN A 41 17.10 9.27 19.91
C GLN A 41 16.11 8.73 20.93
N VAL A 42 16.55 7.81 21.75
CA VAL A 42 15.77 7.22 22.85
C VAL A 42 16.20 7.88 24.17
N PRO A 43 15.27 8.43 24.96
CA PRO A 43 15.58 8.98 26.27
C PRO A 43 16.19 7.94 27.22
N PRO A 44 16.98 8.33 28.24
CA PRO A 44 17.48 7.39 29.24
C PRO A 44 16.34 6.62 29.90
N GLY A 45 16.43 5.28 29.92
CA GLY A 45 15.37 4.38 30.41
C GLY A 45 14.16 4.25 29.50
N GLY A 46 14.19 4.86 28.30
CA GLY A 46 13.13 4.74 27.31
C GLY A 46 13.20 3.46 26.48
N VAL A 47 12.15 3.21 25.71
CA VAL A 47 12.01 2.03 24.85
C VAL A 47 11.84 2.48 23.40
N LEU A 48 12.61 1.86 22.48
CA LEU A 48 12.42 2.00 21.04
C LEU A 48 11.55 0.86 20.52
N LEU A 49 10.46 1.20 19.85
CA LEU A 49 9.58 0.29 19.12
C LEU A 49 9.72 0.54 17.62
N GLN A 50 10.18 -0.45 16.89
CA GLN A 50 10.38 -0.38 15.46
C GLN A 50 9.33 -1.23 14.75
N GLY A 51 8.57 -0.62 13.86
CA GLY A 51 7.57 -1.29 13.04
C GLY A 51 7.79 -1.11 11.56
N ALA A 52 7.27 -2.05 10.76
CA ALA A 52 7.24 -1.92 9.32
C ALA A 52 6.05 -2.66 8.71
N GLY A 53 5.58 -2.22 7.55
CA GLY A 53 4.58 -2.98 6.83
C GLY A 53 3.63 -2.19 5.96
N ALA A 54 2.35 -2.54 6.08
CA ALA A 54 1.27 -2.05 5.24
C ALA A 54 1.27 -0.53 5.09
N THR A 55 1.09 -0.08 3.86
CA THR A 55 0.97 1.36 3.56
C THR A 55 -0.47 1.86 3.74
N PHE A 56 -1.45 0.95 3.66
CA PHE A 56 -2.86 1.29 3.84
C PHE A 56 -3.13 1.99 5.19
N PRO A 57 -2.72 1.49 6.36
CA PRO A 57 -2.99 2.14 7.63
C PRO A 57 -1.98 3.25 7.99
N SER A 58 -0.93 3.49 7.18
CA SER A 58 0.18 4.34 7.59
C SER A 58 -0.19 5.78 7.98
N PRO A 59 -1.16 6.47 7.35
CA PRO A 59 -1.59 7.78 7.82
C PRO A 59 -2.13 7.77 9.25
N LEU A 60 -2.92 6.75 9.60
CA LEU A 60 -3.46 6.59 10.95
C LEU A 60 -2.36 6.21 11.95
N TYR A 61 -1.44 5.32 11.57
CA TYR A 61 -0.32 4.94 12.43
C TYR A 61 0.58 6.12 12.76
N HIS A 62 0.89 6.99 11.80
CA HIS A 62 1.66 8.20 12.06
C HIS A 62 0.94 9.12 13.05
N GLN A 63 -0.38 9.27 12.93
CA GLN A 63 -1.18 10.06 13.86
C GLN A 63 -1.20 9.42 15.26
N TRP A 64 -1.41 8.10 15.34
CA TRP A 64 -1.39 7.37 16.60
C TRP A 64 -0.05 7.47 17.30
N PHE A 65 1.03 7.19 16.59
CA PHE A 65 2.38 7.17 17.19
C PHE A 65 2.81 8.56 17.64
N ALA A 66 2.49 9.60 16.87
CA ALA A 66 2.75 10.98 17.29
C ALA A 66 1.97 11.36 18.57
N ALA A 67 0.65 11.04 18.61
CA ALA A 67 -0.19 11.33 19.77
C ALA A 67 0.24 10.50 21.00
N TYR A 68 0.55 9.22 20.80
CA TYR A 68 1.01 8.35 21.89
C TYR A 68 2.35 8.79 22.46
N GLN A 69 3.34 9.10 21.61
CA GLN A 69 4.66 9.60 22.06
C GLN A 69 4.57 10.91 22.80
N GLN A 70 3.64 11.79 22.42
CA GLN A 70 3.42 13.05 23.16
C GLN A 70 2.96 12.79 24.61
N ALA A 71 2.12 11.78 24.82
CA ALA A 71 1.64 11.39 26.16
C ALA A 71 2.63 10.47 26.91
N HIS A 72 3.47 9.74 26.16
CA HIS A 72 4.42 8.75 26.68
C HIS A 72 5.84 9.00 26.14
N PRO A 73 6.53 10.08 26.55
CA PRO A 73 7.81 10.51 25.96
C PRO A 73 8.95 9.51 26.12
N GLN A 74 8.81 8.51 27.00
CA GLN A 74 9.79 7.42 27.14
C GLN A 74 9.65 6.34 26.06
N THR A 75 8.55 6.34 25.28
CA THR A 75 8.34 5.37 24.20
C THR A 75 8.59 6.05 22.87
N VAL A 76 9.66 5.68 22.19
CA VAL A 76 9.99 6.15 20.84
C VAL A 76 9.49 5.12 19.83
N ILE A 77 8.72 5.54 18.84
CA ILE A 77 8.12 4.64 17.85
C ILE A 77 8.53 5.07 16.45
N THR A 78 9.00 4.12 15.66
CA THR A 78 9.27 4.30 14.24
C THR A 78 8.45 3.33 13.40
N TYR A 79 8.04 3.75 12.22
CA TYR A 79 7.30 2.90 11.29
C TYR A 79 7.75 3.14 9.86
N ASP A 80 8.19 2.06 9.21
CA ASP A 80 8.53 2.04 7.79
C ASP A 80 7.34 1.53 6.96
N SER A 81 6.73 2.42 6.19
CA SER A 81 5.61 2.11 5.30
C SER A 81 6.12 1.50 3.98
N VAL A 82 6.37 0.18 3.98
CA VAL A 82 7.08 -0.54 2.90
C VAL A 82 6.23 -1.57 2.15
N GLY A 83 4.97 -1.72 2.54
CA GLY A 83 4.04 -2.73 2.04
C GLY A 83 3.97 -3.98 2.93
N SER A 84 2.81 -4.65 2.89
CA SER A 84 2.51 -5.78 3.78
C SER A 84 3.53 -6.92 3.68
N GLY A 85 3.93 -7.30 2.47
CA GLY A 85 4.87 -8.41 2.30
C GLY A 85 6.25 -8.13 2.88
N GLU A 86 6.78 -6.91 2.68
CA GLU A 86 8.06 -6.52 3.27
C GLU A 86 7.96 -6.38 4.80
N GLY A 87 6.82 -5.88 5.31
CA GLY A 87 6.55 -5.85 6.74
C GLY A 87 6.55 -7.23 7.39
N ILE A 88 5.86 -8.18 6.77
CA ILE A 88 5.85 -9.60 7.20
C ILE A 88 7.27 -10.18 7.16
N ARG A 89 8.02 -9.95 6.09
CA ARG A 89 9.39 -10.44 5.92
C ARG A 89 10.30 -9.94 7.03
N ARG A 90 10.27 -8.64 7.33
CA ARG A 90 11.08 -8.02 8.40
C ARG A 90 10.65 -8.49 9.79
N PHE A 91 9.35 -8.62 10.02
CA PHE A 91 8.80 -9.10 11.28
C PHE A 91 9.20 -10.56 11.57
N LEU A 92 9.10 -11.44 10.56
CA LEU A 92 9.50 -12.85 10.67
C LEU A 92 11.03 -13.06 10.62
N GLY A 93 11.80 -12.02 10.29
CA GLY A 93 13.25 -12.09 10.19
C GLY A 93 13.77 -12.93 9.02
N ARG A 94 12.97 -13.11 7.96
CA ARG A 94 13.32 -13.95 6.80
C ARG A 94 14.24 -13.19 5.85
N ASP A 95 15.45 -13.69 5.68
CA ASP A 95 16.46 -13.12 4.77
C ASP A 95 16.64 -11.61 4.96
N VAL A 96 16.59 -11.12 6.20
CA VAL A 96 16.82 -9.73 6.57
C VAL A 96 18.04 -9.64 7.48
N LYS A 97 18.76 -8.52 7.36
CA LYS A 97 19.81 -8.18 8.31
C LYS A 97 19.19 -7.85 9.66
N ASP A 98 19.95 -8.02 10.74
CA ASP A 98 19.46 -7.76 12.10
C ASP A 98 18.97 -6.30 12.27
N GLU A 99 19.63 -5.36 11.61
CA GLU A 99 19.25 -3.93 11.61
C GLU A 99 17.91 -3.63 10.93
N ASP A 100 17.44 -4.52 10.05
CA ASP A 100 16.17 -4.38 9.33
C ASP A 100 15.02 -5.15 10.01
N LYS A 101 15.31 -5.96 11.03
CA LYS A 101 14.28 -6.65 11.81
C LYS A 101 13.48 -5.65 12.61
N VAL A 102 12.19 -5.93 12.78
CA VAL A 102 11.28 -5.03 13.48
C VAL A 102 10.62 -5.70 14.68
N ASP A 103 10.19 -4.88 15.63
CA ASP A 103 9.51 -5.35 16.84
C ASP A 103 8.06 -5.73 16.54
N PHE A 104 7.41 -5.02 15.61
CA PHE A 104 6.05 -5.32 15.16
C PHE A 104 5.91 -5.16 13.65
N GLY A 105 5.06 -5.97 13.06
CA GLY A 105 4.70 -5.88 11.65
C GLY A 105 3.31 -5.28 11.45
N ALA A 106 2.98 -4.88 10.22
CA ALA A 106 1.62 -4.53 9.84
C ALA A 106 1.27 -5.08 8.45
N SER A 107 0.04 -5.61 8.32
CA SER A 107 -0.42 -6.20 7.07
C SER A 107 -1.93 -6.11 6.90
N ASP A 108 -2.40 -5.83 5.67
CA ASP A 108 -3.81 -5.94 5.28
C ASP A 108 -4.12 -7.33 4.68
N ALA A 109 -3.12 -8.21 4.61
CA ALA A 109 -3.26 -9.62 4.31
C ALA A 109 -2.84 -10.42 5.55
N ALA A 110 -3.77 -11.16 6.16
CA ALA A 110 -3.47 -11.99 7.31
C ALA A 110 -2.46 -13.08 6.96
N LEU A 111 -1.53 -13.37 7.88
CA LEU A 111 -0.61 -14.50 7.73
C LEU A 111 -1.38 -15.81 7.64
N GLN A 112 -0.88 -16.70 6.82
CA GLN A 112 -1.40 -18.06 6.72
C GLN A 112 -0.82 -18.94 7.84
N ASP A 113 -1.48 -20.07 8.14
CA ASP A 113 -1.04 -20.97 9.22
C ASP A 113 0.39 -21.47 9.04
N ASN A 114 0.79 -21.74 7.78
CA ASN A 114 2.16 -22.15 7.47
C ASN A 114 3.20 -21.04 7.71
N GLU A 115 2.81 -19.76 7.60
CA GLU A 115 3.68 -18.62 7.91
C GLU A 115 3.82 -18.42 9.42
N ILE A 116 2.70 -18.57 10.15
CA ILE A 116 2.67 -18.49 11.61
C ILE A 116 3.48 -19.63 12.23
N ALA A 117 3.35 -20.86 11.72
CA ALA A 117 4.08 -22.01 12.19
C ALA A 117 5.61 -21.89 12.05
N GLN A 118 6.10 -21.02 11.17
CA GLN A 118 7.51 -20.74 10.97
C GLN A 118 8.06 -19.63 11.88
N ALA A 119 7.24 -18.99 12.69
CA ALA A 119 7.65 -17.92 13.60
C ALA A 119 8.08 -18.55 14.96
N PRO A 120 9.37 -18.49 15.33
CA PRO A 120 9.87 -19.18 16.53
C PRO A 120 9.26 -18.64 17.83
N ASP A 121 8.95 -17.34 17.86
CA ASP A 121 8.40 -16.64 19.02
C ASP A 121 6.86 -16.62 19.04
N GLY A 122 6.22 -17.35 18.10
CA GLY A 122 4.77 -17.25 17.87
C GLY A 122 4.34 -15.93 17.27
N VAL A 123 3.09 -15.85 16.81
CA VAL A 123 2.49 -14.62 16.24
C VAL A 123 1.13 -14.39 16.84
N VAL A 124 0.92 -13.18 17.32
CA VAL A 124 -0.39 -12.63 17.69
C VAL A 124 -0.79 -11.62 16.62
N MET A 125 -1.92 -11.86 15.97
CA MET A 125 -2.48 -10.96 14.96
C MET A 125 -3.62 -10.17 15.55
N VAL A 126 -3.49 -8.84 15.54
CA VAL A 126 -4.47 -7.94 16.16
C VAL A 126 -5.06 -7.04 15.08
N PRO A 127 -6.36 -7.16 14.74
CA PRO A 127 -7.02 -6.18 13.88
C PRO A 127 -7.10 -4.86 14.63
N VAL A 128 -6.66 -3.76 14.01
CA VAL A 128 -6.57 -2.46 14.72
C VAL A 128 -7.43 -1.38 14.08
N THR A 129 -7.77 -1.51 12.82
CA THR A 129 -8.70 -0.62 12.11
C THR A 129 -9.20 -1.32 10.84
N ALA A 130 -10.11 -0.66 10.14
CA ALA A 130 -10.64 -1.11 8.87
C ALA A 130 -10.85 0.07 7.91
N GLY A 131 -11.06 -0.21 6.64
CA GLY A 131 -11.36 0.80 5.64
C GLY A 131 -11.74 0.20 4.30
N GLY A 132 -11.96 1.06 3.30
CA GLY A 132 -12.31 0.64 1.94
C GLY A 132 -11.14 0.74 0.96
N VAL A 133 -11.24 -0.02 -0.11
CA VAL A 133 -10.37 0.13 -1.27
C VAL A 133 -11.15 0.77 -2.40
N ALA A 134 -10.86 2.04 -2.68
CA ALA A 134 -11.52 2.81 -3.73
C ALA A 134 -10.93 2.50 -5.10
N LEU A 135 -11.78 2.44 -6.14
CA LEU A 135 -11.35 2.57 -7.52
C LEU A 135 -11.34 4.05 -7.89
N ALA A 136 -10.18 4.67 -7.76
CA ALA A 136 -9.96 6.07 -8.06
C ALA A 136 -9.59 6.26 -9.54
N TYR A 137 -10.02 7.37 -10.14
CA TYR A 137 -9.80 7.64 -11.56
C TYR A 137 -9.40 9.10 -11.83
N ASN A 138 -8.73 9.31 -12.95
CA ASN A 138 -8.34 10.63 -13.44
C ASN A 138 -8.96 10.92 -14.81
N LEU A 139 -10.18 11.47 -14.81
CA LEU A 139 -10.90 11.92 -15.98
C LEU A 139 -11.41 13.35 -15.72
N PRO A 140 -10.60 14.38 -16.01
CA PRO A 140 -10.92 15.77 -15.65
C PRO A 140 -12.21 16.28 -16.31
N ASP A 141 -12.51 15.84 -17.55
CA ASP A 141 -13.64 16.30 -18.34
C ASP A 141 -14.95 15.53 -18.06
N VAL A 142 -14.93 14.54 -17.17
CA VAL A 142 -16.13 13.79 -16.77
C VAL A 142 -16.63 14.35 -15.45
N THR A 143 -17.61 15.23 -15.45
CA THR A 143 -18.11 15.92 -14.24
C THR A 143 -18.96 15.04 -13.32
N PRO A 144 -19.88 14.17 -13.78
CA PRO A 144 -20.64 13.29 -12.89
C PRO A 144 -19.75 12.24 -12.21
N GLU A 145 -20.19 11.76 -11.06
CA GLU A 145 -19.52 10.61 -10.42
C GLU A 145 -19.67 9.37 -11.32
N LEU A 146 -18.54 8.73 -11.61
CA LEU A 146 -18.49 7.57 -12.49
C LEU A 146 -19.01 6.33 -11.77
N LYS A 147 -19.85 5.55 -12.44
CA LYS A 147 -20.33 4.25 -11.98
C LYS A 147 -19.61 3.12 -12.72
N LEU A 148 -19.11 2.15 -12.00
CA LEU A 148 -18.48 0.97 -12.58
C LEU A 148 -19.23 -0.29 -12.13
N SER A 149 -19.79 -1.02 -13.09
CA SER A 149 -20.41 -2.32 -12.81
C SER A 149 -19.35 -3.38 -12.48
N ARG A 150 -19.75 -4.44 -11.77
CA ARG A 150 -18.88 -5.58 -11.42
C ARG A 150 -18.19 -6.15 -12.66
N LYS A 151 -18.91 -6.27 -13.77
CA LYS A 151 -18.35 -6.69 -15.06
C LYS A 151 -17.37 -5.67 -15.63
N ALA A 152 -17.66 -4.38 -15.50
CA ALA A 152 -16.81 -3.33 -16.05
C ALA A 152 -15.46 -3.30 -15.36
N TYR A 153 -15.42 -3.14 -14.02
CA TYR A 153 -14.12 -3.03 -13.36
C TYR A 153 -13.33 -4.35 -13.34
N SER A 154 -13.97 -5.52 -13.23
CA SER A 154 -13.25 -6.79 -13.40
C SER A 154 -12.67 -6.93 -14.80
N GLY A 155 -13.42 -6.56 -15.86
CA GLY A 155 -12.95 -6.59 -17.24
C GLY A 155 -11.80 -5.61 -17.52
N ILE A 156 -11.78 -4.44 -16.87
CA ILE A 156 -10.66 -3.50 -16.97
C ILE A 156 -9.37 -4.14 -16.40
N PHE A 157 -9.43 -4.70 -15.19
CA PHE A 157 -8.25 -5.29 -14.56
C PHE A 157 -7.85 -6.66 -15.16
N LEU A 158 -8.74 -7.30 -15.90
CA LEU A 158 -8.43 -8.44 -16.77
C LEU A 158 -7.80 -8.02 -18.11
N GLY A 159 -7.75 -6.72 -18.42
CA GLY A 159 -7.24 -6.19 -19.69
C GLY A 159 -8.19 -6.37 -20.89
N GLU A 160 -9.45 -6.72 -20.65
CA GLU A 160 -10.49 -6.91 -21.68
C GLU A 160 -11.12 -5.58 -22.09
N ILE A 161 -11.42 -4.70 -21.11
CA ILE A 161 -11.95 -3.37 -21.33
C ILE A 161 -10.76 -2.39 -21.33
N LYS A 162 -10.55 -1.76 -22.49
CA LYS A 162 -9.34 -0.93 -22.74
C LYS A 162 -9.62 0.56 -22.86
N ASN A 163 -10.88 0.95 -23.04
CA ASN A 163 -11.25 2.35 -23.29
C ASN A 163 -12.40 2.79 -22.38
N TRP A 164 -12.37 4.05 -21.96
CA TRP A 164 -13.40 4.63 -21.10
C TRP A 164 -14.80 4.67 -21.71
N ASN A 165 -14.90 4.75 -23.03
CA ASN A 165 -16.19 4.70 -23.75
C ASN A 165 -16.66 3.28 -24.09
N ASP A 166 -16.16 2.26 -23.41
CA ASP A 166 -16.62 0.89 -23.57
C ASP A 166 -18.13 0.77 -23.27
N PRO A 167 -18.90 -0.02 -24.03
CA PRO A 167 -20.32 -0.19 -23.83
C PRO A 167 -20.71 -0.63 -22.41
N LEU A 168 -19.91 -1.44 -21.72
CA LEU A 168 -20.19 -1.87 -20.35
C LEU A 168 -20.02 -0.71 -19.33
N ILE A 169 -19.12 0.24 -19.60
CA ILE A 169 -18.99 1.44 -18.77
C ILE A 169 -20.13 2.40 -19.10
N ALA A 170 -20.42 2.60 -20.39
CA ALA A 170 -21.48 3.50 -20.86
C ALA A 170 -22.87 3.10 -20.33
N ALA A 171 -23.17 1.79 -20.30
CA ALA A 171 -24.44 1.27 -19.79
C ALA A 171 -24.72 1.65 -18.33
N ALA A 172 -23.68 1.74 -17.48
CA ALA A 172 -23.81 2.18 -16.10
C ALA A 172 -23.87 3.70 -15.93
N ASN A 173 -23.58 4.48 -17.02
CA ASN A 173 -23.45 5.95 -17.00
C ASN A 173 -24.30 6.60 -18.10
N PRO A 174 -25.64 6.39 -18.12
CA PRO A 174 -26.48 6.96 -19.15
C PRO A 174 -26.41 8.49 -19.14
N GLY A 175 -26.27 9.09 -20.32
CA GLY A 175 -26.16 10.54 -20.49
C GLY A 175 -24.78 11.14 -20.19
N VAL A 176 -23.82 10.35 -19.69
CA VAL A 176 -22.45 10.81 -19.47
C VAL A 176 -21.64 10.68 -20.76
N LYS A 177 -21.02 11.78 -21.19
CA LYS A 177 -20.11 11.77 -22.36
C LYS A 177 -18.76 11.18 -21.94
N LEU A 178 -18.60 9.88 -22.11
CA LEU A 178 -17.33 9.19 -21.83
C LEU A 178 -16.32 9.46 -22.95
N PRO A 179 -15.05 9.76 -22.62
CA PRO A 179 -14.02 10.04 -23.62
C PRO A 179 -13.57 8.78 -24.35
N ARG A 180 -13.18 8.92 -25.62
CA ARG A 180 -12.45 7.89 -26.37
C ARG A 180 -10.99 7.88 -25.94
N LEU A 181 -10.75 7.46 -24.72
CA LEU A 181 -9.43 7.47 -24.08
C LEU A 181 -9.12 6.08 -23.56
N THR A 182 -7.89 5.65 -23.78
CA THR A 182 -7.39 4.36 -23.25
C THR A 182 -7.34 4.41 -21.72
N ILE A 183 -7.82 3.35 -21.08
CA ILE A 183 -7.69 3.16 -19.63
C ILE A 183 -6.26 2.72 -19.33
N VAL A 184 -5.60 3.47 -18.47
CA VAL A 184 -4.29 3.10 -17.92
C VAL A 184 -4.48 2.67 -16.48
N THR A 185 -4.29 1.38 -16.18
CA THR A 185 -4.35 0.91 -14.81
C THR A 185 -3.09 1.32 -14.05
N VAL A 186 -3.24 1.88 -12.86
CA VAL A 186 -2.13 2.23 -11.97
C VAL A 186 -2.19 1.28 -10.78
N VAL A 187 -1.14 0.47 -10.59
CA VAL A 187 -1.14 -0.69 -9.70
C VAL A 187 0.07 -0.67 -8.77
N ARG A 188 0.04 -1.51 -7.75
CA ARG A 188 1.14 -1.67 -6.80
C ARG A 188 2.32 -2.42 -7.42
N GLN A 189 3.51 -1.89 -7.18
CA GLN A 189 4.79 -2.52 -7.53
C GLN A 189 5.27 -3.47 -6.43
N ASP A 190 5.00 -3.14 -5.18
CA ASP A 190 5.40 -3.87 -3.98
C ASP A 190 4.38 -4.96 -3.62
N SER A 191 4.77 -5.89 -2.74
CA SER A 191 3.86 -6.89 -2.15
C SER A 191 2.90 -6.18 -1.17
N SER A 192 1.63 -6.11 -1.55
CA SER A 192 0.63 -5.20 -0.99
C SER A 192 -0.59 -5.91 -0.44
N GLY A 193 -0.95 -5.60 0.80
CA GLY A 193 -2.21 -6.04 1.39
C GLY A 193 -3.43 -5.37 0.72
N THR A 194 -3.31 -4.12 0.26
CA THR A 194 -4.37 -3.45 -0.53
C THR A 194 -4.62 -4.19 -1.84
N THR A 195 -3.53 -4.66 -2.51
CA THR A 195 -3.65 -5.54 -3.69
C THR A 195 -4.36 -6.83 -3.32
N PHE A 196 -4.02 -7.43 -2.17
CA PHE A 196 -4.67 -8.67 -1.72
C PHE A 196 -6.17 -8.47 -1.48
N ALA A 197 -6.58 -7.40 -0.78
CA ALA A 197 -7.99 -7.08 -0.54
C ALA A 197 -8.76 -6.89 -1.85
N PHE A 198 -8.18 -6.15 -2.80
CA PHE A 198 -8.78 -5.92 -4.11
C PHE A 198 -8.88 -7.21 -4.94
N THR A 199 -7.80 -7.99 -5.03
CA THR A 199 -7.79 -9.24 -5.82
C THR A 199 -8.68 -10.32 -5.20
N LYS A 200 -8.81 -10.35 -3.87
CA LYS A 200 -9.74 -11.24 -3.18
C LYS A 200 -11.20 -10.88 -3.48
N HIS A 201 -11.50 -9.58 -3.62
CA HIS A 201 -12.80 -9.15 -4.11
C HIS A 201 -13.02 -9.58 -5.58
N LEU A 202 -12.04 -9.34 -6.46
CA LEU A 202 -12.13 -9.79 -7.86
C LEU A 202 -12.32 -11.31 -7.99
N ASP A 203 -11.65 -12.09 -7.13
CA ASP A 203 -11.81 -13.54 -7.04
C ASP A 203 -13.24 -13.95 -6.67
N ALA A 204 -13.87 -13.23 -5.76
CA ALA A 204 -15.25 -13.51 -5.34
C ALA A 204 -16.28 -13.21 -6.44
N ILE A 205 -16.03 -12.19 -7.28
CA ILE A 205 -17.02 -11.69 -8.25
C ILE A 205 -16.78 -12.13 -9.71
N SER A 206 -15.61 -12.66 -10.03
CA SER A 206 -15.21 -13.01 -11.40
C SER A 206 -14.55 -14.38 -11.45
N GLU A 207 -15.26 -15.34 -12.04
CA GLU A 207 -14.71 -16.67 -12.28
C GLU A 207 -13.44 -16.62 -13.14
N LYS A 208 -13.41 -15.74 -14.14
CA LYS A 208 -12.24 -15.58 -15.00
C LYS A 208 -11.02 -15.07 -14.20
N TRP A 209 -11.22 -14.12 -13.28
CA TRP A 209 -10.16 -13.67 -12.40
C TRP A 209 -9.65 -14.82 -11.52
N ARG A 210 -10.57 -15.56 -10.89
CA ARG A 210 -10.26 -16.70 -10.03
C ARG A 210 -9.41 -17.74 -10.73
N ASN A 211 -9.75 -18.07 -11.96
CA ASN A 211 -9.04 -19.09 -12.74
C ASN A 211 -7.67 -18.63 -13.25
N GLN A 212 -7.46 -17.31 -13.44
CA GLN A 212 -6.22 -16.77 -14.00
C GLN A 212 -5.23 -16.26 -12.93
N TYR A 213 -5.72 -15.64 -11.89
CA TYR A 213 -4.87 -14.90 -10.93
C TYR A 213 -5.14 -15.29 -9.49
N GLY A 214 -6.40 -15.45 -9.08
CA GLY A 214 -6.79 -15.61 -7.68
C GLY A 214 -6.46 -14.40 -6.81
N PRO A 215 -6.59 -14.53 -5.47
CA PRO A 215 -6.19 -13.51 -4.52
C PRO A 215 -4.67 -13.51 -4.34
N ALA A 216 -4.02 -12.36 -4.44
CA ALA A 216 -2.57 -12.24 -4.34
C ALA A 216 -2.12 -10.86 -3.82
N THR A 217 -0.98 -10.79 -3.15
CA THR A 217 -0.32 -9.54 -2.75
C THR A 217 0.52 -8.94 -3.87
N VAL A 218 0.91 -9.75 -4.86
CA VAL A 218 1.64 -9.37 -6.07
C VAL A 218 0.96 -10.02 -7.27
N VAL A 219 0.67 -9.24 -8.30
CA VAL A 219 0.01 -9.71 -9.51
C VAL A 219 0.84 -9.34 -10.74
N ASN A 220 0.92 -10.26 -11.67
CA ASN A 220 1.42 -9.95 -13.02
C ASN A 220 0.27 -9.36 -13.84
N TRP A 221 0.03 -8.06 -13.64
CA TRP A 221 -1.10 -7.36 -14.26
C TRP A 221 -1.04 -7.39 -15.78
N PRO A 222 -2.17 -7.60 -16.45
CA PRO A 222 -2.21 -7.61 -17.90
C PRO A 222 -2.00 -6.20 -18.49
N GLY A 223 -1.56 -6.15 -19.73
CA GLY A 223 -1.35 -4.89 -20.47
C GLY A 223 -0.19 -4.04 -19.95
N ASN A 224 -0.27 -2.73 -20.19
CA ASN A 224 0.76 -1.76 -19.83
C ASN A 224 0.40 -1.05 -18.53
N ALA A 225 0.17 -1.79 -17.44
CA ALA A 225 -0.12 -1.21 -16.14
C ALA A 225 1.07 -0.38 -15.63
N MET A 226 0.82 0.87 -15.26
CA MET A 226 1.79 1.69 -14.56
C MET A 226 1.93 1.21 -13.12
N ARG A 227 3.16 1.24 -12.58
CA ARG A 227 3.46 0.65 -11.27
C ARG A 227 4.07 1.68 -10.33
N ALA A 228 3.61 1.70 -9.09
CA ALA A 228 4.18 2.55 -8.04
C ALA A 228 4.21 1.84 -6.69
N LYS A 229 5.15 2.24 -5.83
CA LYS A 229 5.28 1.70 -4.47
C LYS A 229 4.28 2.38 -3.52
N GLY A 230 3.63 1.58 -2.71
CA GLY A 230 2.71 2.04 -1.67
C GLY A 230 1.42 2.69 -2.23
N ASN A 231 0.46 2.95 -1.34
CA ASN A 231 -0.75 3.69 -1.69
C ASN A 231 -0.44 5.13 -2.10
N GLU A 232 0.52 5.78 -1.44
CA GLU A 232 0.95 7.15 -1.78
C GLU A 232 1.50 7.25 -3.20
N GLY A 233 2.39 6.34 -3.57
CA GLY A 233 2.96 6.31 -4.92
C GLY A 233 1.90 6.08 -5.99
N VAL A 234 0.96 5.15 -5.75
CA VAL A 234 -0.16 4.90 -6.68
C VAL A 234 -1.06 6.12 -6.79
N ALA A 235 -1.43 6.76 -5.68
CA ALA A 235 -2.27 7.95 -5.68
C ALA A 235 -1.59 9.13 -6.40
N GLY A 236 -0.30 9.39 -6.12
CA GLY A 236 0.48 10.44 -6.77
C GLY A 236 0.66 10.20 -8.27
N LEU A 237 0.89 8.96 -8.69
CA LEU A 237 1.02 8.61 -10.10
C LEU A 237 -0.33 8.74 -10.84
N LEU A 238 -1.44 8.35 -10.19
CA LEU A 238 -2.78 8.51 -10.75
C LEU A 238 -3.14 9.98 -11.00
N GLN A 239 -2.77 10.90 -10.08
CA GLN A 239 -3.02 12.34 -10.27
C GLN A 239 -2.42 12.87 -11.58
N GLN A 240 -1.29 12.32 -12.01
CA GLN A 240 -0.57 12.74 -13.21
C GLN A 240 -0.98 11.94 -14.45
N SER A 241 -1.78 10.88 -14.30
CA SER A 241 -2.13 9.95 -15.37
C SER A 241 -3.55 10.18 -15.87
N VAL A 242 -3.74 11.09 -16.82
CA VAL A 242 -5.06 11.29 -17.45
C VAL A 242 -5.49 9.99 -18.15
N GLY A 243 -6.75 9.57 -17.91
CA GLY A 243 -7.26 8.26 -18.32
C GLY A 243 -6.89 7.13 -17.35
N GLY A 244 -6.28 7.44 -16.23
CA GLY A 244 -5.86 6.48 -15.22
C GLY A 244 -7.04 5.93 -14.39
N LEU A 245 -6.92 4.66 -13.99
CA LEU A 245 -7.75 3.98 -12.99
C LEU A 245 -6.82 3.23 -12.02
N ALA A 246 -7.02 3.42 -10.73
CA ALA A 246 -6.22 2.77 -9.69
C ALA A 246 -7.11 2.20 -8.57
N TYR A 247 -6.61 1.19 -7.88
CA TYR A 247 -7.13 0.80 -6.57
C TYR A 247 -6.22 1.37 -5.48
N VAL A 248 -6.80 2.07 -4.52
CA VAL A 248 -6.10 2.68 -3.37
C VAL A 248 -7.00 2.65 -2.14
N GLY A 249 -6.40 2.74 -0.95
CA GLY A 249 -7.19 2.99 0.25
C GLY A 249 -8.03 4.27 0.12
N THR A 250 -9.24 4.26 0.69
CA THR A 250 -10.17 5.40 0.61
C THR A 250 -9.58 6.68 1.18
N GLU A 251 -8.77 6.59 2.21
CA GLU A 251 -8.03 7.67 2.85
C GLU A 251 -7.03 8.33 1.89
N PHE A 252 -6.38 7.57 1.02
CA PHE A 252 -5.48 8.13 -0.01
C PHE A 252 -6.26 8.80 -1.14
N ALA A 253 -7.40 8.22 -1.55
CA ALA A 253 -8.26 8.88 -2.52
C ALA A 253 -8.72 10.25 -1.98
N HIS A 254 -9.12 10.33 -0.70
CA HIS A 254 -9.49 11.58 -0.04
C HIS A 254 -8.32 12.56 0.07
N ARG A 255 -7.18 12.13 0.63
CA ARG A 255 -5.99 12.95 0.87
C ARG A 255 -5.41 13.54 -0.43
N TYR A 256 -5.41 12.76 -1.50
CA TYR A 256 -4.93 13.19 -2.83
C TYR A 256 -6.03 13.83 -3.69
N LYS A 257 -7.23 14.04 -3.13
CA LYS A 257 -8.39 14.62 -3.83
C LYS A 257 -8.70 13.91 -5.15
N LEU A 258 -8.53 12.59 -5.16
CA LEU A 258 -8.86 11.76 -6.30
C LEU A 258 -10.37 11.50 -6.33
N ARG A 259 -10.92 11.44 -7.53
CA ARG A 259 -12.30 11.01 -7.70
C ARG A 259 -12.37 9.48 -7.62
N ALA A 260 -13.31 8.98 -6.82
CA ALA A 260 -13.56 7.56 -6.68
C ALA A 260 -14.88 7.19 -7.39
N ALA A 261 -14.88 6.06 -8.10
CA ALA A 261 -16.08 5.55 -8.74
C ALA A 261 -17.06 4.96 -7.72
N LEU A 262 -18.35 5.09 -8.00
CA LEU A 262 -19.37 4.27 -7.35
C LEU A 262 -19.29 2.86 -7.93
N LEU A 263 -19.17 1.86 -7.06
CA LEU A 263 -19.05 0.47 -7.47
C LEU A 263 -20.36 -0.28 -7.28
N GLU A 264 -20.70 -1.09 -8.27
CA GLU A 264 -21.84 -2.00 -8.16
C GLU A 264 -21.55 -3.06 -7.10
N ASN A 265 -22.41 -3.14 -6.08
CA ASN A 265 -22.33 -4.13 -5.01
C ASN A 265 -23.06 -5.43 -5.37
N LYS A 266 -23.13 -6.36 -4.43
CA LYS A 266 -23.76 -7.67 -4.60
C LYS A 266 -25.25 -7.59 -4.93
N GLU A 267 -25.94 -6.57 -4.42
CA GLU A 267 -27.37 -6.30 -4.65
C GLU A 267 -27.64 -5.46 -5.91
N GLY A 268 -26.60 -5.19 -6.74
CA GLY A 268 -26.74 -4.41 -7.98
C GLY A 268 -26.85 -2.92 -7.78
N ARG A 269 -26.56 -2.40 -6.59
CA ARG A 269 -26.56 -0.96 -6.29
C ARG A 269 -25.18 -0.37 -6.48
N PHE A 270 -25.13 0.87 -6.98
CA PHE A 270 -23.89 1.62 -7.10
C PHE A 270 -23.63 2.41 -5.82
N VAL A 271 -22.63 1.99 -5.05
CA VAL A 271 -22.32 2.51 -3.72
C VAL A 271 -21.02 3.31 -3.75
N LYS A 272 -21.05 4.49 -3.13
CA LYS A 272 -19.87 5.37 -2.96
C LYS A 272 -19.00 4.85 -1.80
N PRO A 273 -17.67 4.94 -1.89
CA PRO A 273 -16.79 4.66 -0.75
C PRO A 273 -16.91 5.79 0.30
N SER A 274 -17.69 5.51 1.33
CA SER A 274 -17.85 6.39 2.51
C SER A 274 -17.68 5.59 3.79
N GLU A 275 -17.48 6.28 4.92
CA GLU A 275 -17.40 5.59 6.21
C GLU A 275 -18.65 4.72 6.47
N GLU A 276 -19.84 5.25 6.17
CA GLU A 276 -21.11 4.55 6.38
C GLU A 276 -21.21 3.29 5.53
N SER A 277 -20.85 3.37 4.25
CA SER A 277 -20.95 2.23 3.32
C SER A 277 -19.90 1.16 3.61
N ILE A 278 -18.72 1.56 4.06
CA ILE A 278 -17.66 0.64 4.50
C ILE A 278 -18.05 -0.01 5.83
N ARG A 279 -18.62 0.75 6.77
CA ARG A 279 -19.16 0.23 8.03
C ARG A 279 -20.27 -0.80 7.76
N ALA A 280 -21.17 -0.53 6.82
CA ALA A 280 -22.21 -1.46 6.41
C ALA A 280 -21.62 -2.76 5.82
N ALA A 281 -20.55 -2.65 5.04
CA ALA A 281 -19.83 -3.82 4.52
C ALA A 281 -19.22 -4.68 5.65
N LEU A 282 -18.58 -4.04 6.61
CA LEU A 282 -17.93 -4.72 7.74
C LEU A 282 -18.90 -5.31 8.76
N ALA A 283 -20.15 -4.80 8.82
CA ALA A 283 -21.17 -5.31 9.73
C ALA A 283 -21.53 -6.79 9.47
N SER A 284 -21.30 -7.29 8.25
CA SER A 284 -21.49 -8.69 7.90
C SER A 284 -20.35 -9.61 8.34
N ALA A 285 -19.22 -9.04 8.81
CA ALA A 285 -18.04 -9.80 9.20
C ALA A 285 -18.25 -10.50 10.55
N GLN A 286 -18.17 -11.82 10.55
CA GLN A 286 -18.12 -12.61 11.78
C GLN A 286 -16.65 -12.86 12.13
N MET A 287 -16.11 -12.11 13.08
CA MET A 287 -14.72 -12.23 13.51
C MET A 287 -14.50 -13.56 14.25
N PRO A 288 -13.70 -14.49 13.68
CA PRO A 288 -13.37 -15.77 14.31
C PRO A 288 -12.40 -15.58 15.48
N GLU A 289 -12.15 -16.63 16.25
CA GLU A 289 -11.20 -16.60 17.38
C GLU A 289 -9.76 -16.28 16.95
N ASN A 290 -9.37 -16.71 15.75
CA ASN A 290 -8.03 -16.40 15.22
C ASN A 290 -7.90 -14.98 14.63
N LEU A 291 -8.94 -14.16 14.73
CA LEU A 291 -9.02 -12.76 14.30
C LEU A 291 -8.68 -12.53 12.80
N ARG A 292 -8.76 -13.58 11.97
CA ARG A 292 -8.46 -13.50 10.52
C ARG A 292 -9.75 -13.62 9.72
N VAL A 293 -10.32 -12.51 9.32
CA VAL A 293 -11.54 -12.45 8.51
C VAL A 293 -11.37 -11.53 7.31
N TYR A 294 -11.95 -11.94 6.20
CA TYR A 294 -12.03 -11.13 4.99
C TYR A 294 -13.49 -10.96 4.60
N VAL A 295 -13.81 -9.83 3.99
CA VAL A 295 -15.15 -9.48 3.51
C VAL A 295 -15.08 -9.21 2.00
N PRO A 296 -14.87 -10.25 1.17
CA PRO A 296 -14.53 -10.05 -0.22
C PRO A 296 -15.70 -9.58 -1.10
N ASP A 297 -16.94 -9.81 -0.68
CA ASP A 297 -18.15 -9.39 -1.41
C ASP A 297 -19.30 -9.27 -0.41
N PRO A 298 -19.30 -8.20 0.41
CA PRO A 298 -20.25 -8.03 1.50
C PRO A 298 -21.68 -7.92 0.99
N SER A 299 -22.61 -8.45 1.77
CA SER A 299 -24.05 -8.32 1.53
C SER A 299 -24.60 -7.05 2.16
N GLY A 300 -25.67 -6.53 1.58
CA GLY A 300 -26.38 -5.34 2.07
C GLY A 300 -26.46 -4.24 1.02
N PRO A 301 -27.63 -3.60 0.90
CA PRO A 301 -27.89 -2.63 -0.18
C PRO A 301 -26.97 -1.41 -0.13
N GLU A 302 -26.47 -1.03 1.04
CA GLU A 302 -25.58 0.11 1.25
C GLU A 302 -24.11 -0.34 1.46
N ALA A 303 -23.81 -1.66 1.41
CA ALA A 303 -22.47 -2.16 1.63
C ALA A 303 -21.54 -1.82 0.44
N TYR A 304 -20.40 -1.17 0.75
CA TYR A 304 -19.36 -0.91 -0.24
C TYR A 304 -18.65 -2.23 -0.59
N PRO A 305 -18.41 -2.52 -1.89
CA PRO A 305 -17.96 -3.85 -2.31
C PRO A 305 -16.58 -4.28 -1.79
N ILE A 306 -15.68 -3.34 -1.53
CA ILE A 306 -14.28 -3.65 -1.24
C ILE A 306 -13.88 -3.03 0.11
N ALA A 307 -14.06 -3.80 1.18
CA ALA A 307 -13.67 -3.44 2.54
C ALA A 307 -12.64 -4.43 3.09
N THR A 308 -11.75 -3.95 3.94
CA THR A 308 -10.72 -4.78 4.57
C THR A 308 -10.41 -4.32 5.98
N PHE A 309 -10.02 -5.28 6.82
CA PHE A 309 -9.31 -5.00 8.07
C PHE A 309 -7.81 -4.85 7.77
N THR A 310 -7.09 -4.29 8.74
CA THR A 310 -5.64 -4.31 8.80
C THR A 310 -5.18 -4.80 10.16
N TRP A 311 -4.11 -5.55 10.19
CA TRP A 311 -3.60 -6.21 11.38
C TRP A 311 -2.22 -5.70 11.76
N ILE A 312 -2.01 -5.54 13.06
CA ILE A 312 -0.67 -5.51 13.65
C ILE A 312 -0.25 -6.97 13.93
N LEU A 313 1.01 -7.25 13.65
CA LEU A 313 1.67 -8.53 13.92
C LEU A 313 2.60 -8.34 15.10
N LEU A 314 2.37 -9.07 16.17
CA LEU A 314 3.20 -9.07 17.38
C LEU A 314 3.76 -10.46 17.62
N ARG A 315 4.95 -10.56 18.21
CA ARG A 315 5.43 -11.83 18.73
C ARG A 315 4.61 -12.21 19.97
N GLN A 316 4.33 -13.48 20.11
CA GLN A 316 3.70 -13.95 21.33
C GLN A 316 4.66 -13.86 22.52
N ASN A 317 5.97 -14.07 22.28
CA ASN A 317 7.01 -13.99 23.29
C ASN A 317 8.10 -12.99 22.83
N TYR A 318 8.40 -12.02 23.67
CA TYR A 318 9.49 -11.05 23.45
C TYR A 318 10.62 -11.31 24.42
N ALA A 319 11.86 -11.33 23.93
CA ALA A 319 13.04 -11.43 24.79
C ALA A 319 13.22 -10.22 25.72
N ASP A 320 12.71 -9.05 25.32
CA ASP A 320 12.75 -7.82 26.11
C ASP A 320 11.37 -7.52 26.73
N PRO A 321 11.23 -7.68 28.07
CA PRO A 321 9.97 -7.40 28.76
C PRO A 321 9.49 -5.94 28.66
N ALA A 322 10.40 -5.00 28.47
CA ALA A 322 10.02 -3.59 28.33
C ALA A 322 9.34 -3.35 26.96
N LYS A 323 9.85 -3.97 25.91
CA LYS A 323 9.21 -3.93 24.58
C LYS A 323 7.84 -4.61 24.58
N ALA A 324 7.71 -5.78 25.19
CA ALA A 324 6.43 -6.48 25.30
C ALA A 324 5.36 -5.61 25.96
N ARG A 325 5.69 -4.99 27.10
CA ARG A 325 4.77 -4.08 27.80
C ARG A 325 4.43 -2.86 26.95
N ALA A 326 5.45 -2.18 26.42
CA ALA A 326 5.24 -0.96 25.64
C ALA A 326 4.39 -1.20 24.37
N LEU A 327 4.54 -2.35 23.71
CA LEU A 327 3.70 -2.74 22.55
C LEU A 327 2.26 -3.01 22.97
N ARG A 328 2.03 -3.74 24.07
CA ARG A 328 0.68 -3.95 24.58
C ARG A 328 0.01 -2.62 24.93
N ASP A 329 0.68 -1.76 25.67
CA ASP A 329 0.16 -0.46 26.08
C ASP A 329 -0.19 0.42 24.87
N LEU A 330 0.71 0.49 23.88
CA LEU A 330 0.50 1.22 22.64
C LEU A 330 -0.74 0.73 21.89
N PHE A 331 -0.86 -0.59 21.66
CA PHE A 331 -1.98 -1.10 20.86
C PHE A 331 -3.28 -1.23 21.66
N THR A 332 -3.23 -1.36 22.98
CA THR A 332 -4.41 -1.19 23.83
C THR A 332 -4.95 0.25 23.73
N TRP A 333 -4.08 1.25 23.83
CA TRP A 333 -4.45 2.65 23.61
C TRP A 333 -4.99 2.87 22.18
N SER A 334 -4.35 2.27 21.17
CA SER A 334 -4.79 2.39 19.76
C SER A 334 -6.19 1.81 19.54
N LEU A 335 -6.53 0.71 20.21
CA LEU A 335 -7.86 0.08 20.18
C LEU A 335 -8.93 0.82 21.02
N GLY A 336 -8.51 1.66 21.95
CA GLY A 336 -9.36 2.52 22.78
C GLY A 336 -9.39 3.96 22.25
N ASP A 337 -8.69 4.86 22.96
CA ASP A 337 -8.65 6.30 22.68
C ASP A 337 -8.11 6.64 21.27
N GLY A 338 -7.26 5.78 20.72
CA GLY A 338 -6.70 5.92 19.37
C GLY A 338 -7.75 5.85 18.27
N GLN A 339 -8.86 5.12 18.47
CA GLN A 339 -9.89 4.96 17.43
C GLN A 339 -10.52 6.29 16.99
N ARG A 340 -10.55 7.31 17.85
CA ARG A 340 -11.09 8.63 17.52
C ARG A 340 -10.38 9.33 16.36
N TYR A 341 -9.12 8.97 16.07
CA TYR A 341 -8.35 9.56 14.97
C TYR A 341 -8.68 8.93 13.61
N GLY A 342 -9.46 7.82 13.59
CA GLY A 342 -9.72 7.07 12.37
C GLY A 342 -10.66 7.77 11.40
N SER A 343 -11.82 8.25 11.88
CA SER A 343 -12.89 8.80 11.04
C SER A 343 -12.45 10.02 10.23
N ASP A 344 -11.70 10.95 10.84
CA ASP A 344 -11.19 12.16 10.16
C ASP A 344 -10.23 11.82 8.99
N LEU A 345 -9.61 10.65 9.05
CA LEU A 345 -8.69 10.15 8.04
C LEU A 345 -9.37 9.19 7.03
N GLY A 346 -10.66 8.88 7.21
CA GLY A 346 -11.41 8.00 6.32
C GLY A 346 -11.29 6.50 6.65
N TYR A 347 -10.81 6.14 7.86
CA TYR A 347 -10.86 4.78 8.38
C TYR A 347 -12.15 4.55 9.15
N VAL A 348 -12.50 3.28 9.30
CA VAL A 348 -13.67 2.86 10.06
C VAL A 348 -13.22 2.29 11.40
N PRO A 349 -13.64 2.88 12.53
CA PRO A 349 -13.40 2.30 13.84
C PRO A 349 -13.95 0.88 13.94
N LEU A 350 -13.22 0.03 14.66
CA LEU A 350 -13.65 -1.35 14.84
C LEU A 350 -14.93 -1.43 15.69
N PRO A 351 -15.87 -2.35 15.37
CA PRO A 351 -17.00 -2.67 16.25
C PRO A 351 -16.53 -3.12 17.65
N ALA A 352 -17.30 -2.79 18.70
CA ALA A 352 -16.92 -3.06 20.09
C ALA A 352 -16.60 -4.55 20.36
N ASN A 353 -17.37 -5.47 19.79
CA ASN A 353 -17.14 -6.91 19.91
C ASN A 353 -15.82 -7.37 19.25
N ILE A 354 -15.33 -6.64 18.24
CA ILE A 354 -14.02 -6.91 17.61
C ILE A 354 -12.92 -6.31 18.47
N VAL A 355 -13.12 -5.11 19.03
CA VAL A 355 -12.19 -4.48 19.97
C VAL A 355 -11.94 -5.37 21.18
N GLU A 356 -13.00 -5.93 21.80
CA GLU A 356 -12.87 -6.85 22.93
C GLU A 356 -12.01 -8.08 22.60
N LYS A 357 -12.26 -8.71 21.45
CA LYS A 357 -11.45 -9.85 20.98
C LYS A 357 -9.99 -9.45 20.68
N ALA A 358 -9.79 -8.28 20.10
CA ALA A 358 -8.46 -7.75 19.80
C ALA A 358 -7.67 -7.45 21.08
N GLN A 359 -8.32 -6.86 22.09
CA GLN A 359 -7.73 -6.63 23.41
C GLN A 359 -7.36 -7.94 24.11
N ALA A 360 -8.27 -8.94 24.09
CA ALA A 360 -7.98 -10.26 24.64
C ALA A 360 -6.77 -10.93 23.96
N ALA A 361 -6.61 -10.74 22.65
CA ALA A 361 -5.42 -11.22 21.94
C ALA A 361 -4.14 -10.49 22.39
N LEU A 362 -4.18 -9.19 22.65
CA LEU A 362 -3.02 -8.43 23.16
C LEU A 362 -2.54 -8.96 24.52
N GLU A 363 -3.43 -9.42 25.38
CA GLU A 363 -3.06 -10.00 26.69
C GLU A 363 -2.23 -11.30 26.56
N THR A 364 -2.25 -11.96 25.39
CA THR A 364 -1.44 -13.15 25.13
C THR A 364 0.02 -12.84 24.78
N VAL A 365 0.35 -11.56 24.52
CA VAL A 365 1.73 -11.11 24.28
C VAL A 365 2.49 -11.08 25.60
N LYS A 366 3.59 -11.82 25.67
CA LYS A 366 4.38 -12.03 26.89
C LYS A 366 5.81 -11.57 26.71
N PRO A 367 6.48 -11.23 27.83
CA PRO A 367 7.93 -11.10 27.86
C PRO A 367 8.60 -12.43 27.63
#